data_82515a242d8676027a89b8586d5ee7ff
#
_entry.id   82515a242d8676027a89b8586d5ee7ff
#
_cell.length_a   1.000
_cell.length_b   1.000
_cell.length_c   1.000
_cell.angle_alpha   90.00
_cell.angle_beta   90.00
_cell.angle_gamma   90.00
#
_symmetry.space_group_name_H-M   'P 1'
#
loop_
_entity.id
_entity.type
_entity.pdbx_description
1 polymer ?
#
loop_
_entity_poly.entity_id
_entity_poly.type
_entity_poly.pdbx_seq_one_letter_code
_entity_poly.pdbx_strand_id
1 'polypeptide(L)'
;MENKNTYNELLYKSNPFHYTAPALLEAYGRLYGLTPKDSRKARVLELGSSFGGNIISQALYNPEAEFIGVDLTAEQVKKGNEVIEKIGLQNIKLIEKNILDINEDFGKFDYIIVHGVFSWVPDIVKEKIIKICNENLTEEGIAYISYNTYPGWKEADKIREMMLYANKYFPEVSQGDKVQRGKAFISIVAEQMKIYTDVAEKKGDFIKQIEGILNMQDYYVGHEQLENINDPMYLHEFVDMLRKENLQYISDVGLRLSIASVYNDSTIEKLQQLSQGDPVIKEQCLDYILDTKFRRALICKGSQAEKLNFSETFPNDILDSFLLTFKYTKEEVETLNEENVKAIMLHLIETPNKSFTIQDALKYWEENINTEDKNQEKTNEVLANLRKFVLNSMINAKIKFYCSENEMVPYEENQVYVPEIFRNYIRTLIVGEGAGIIGIGNSRNEIINDMNNVDVIVADILSEPKTEEEAIKELSKTNIYRTMQDGEGVQITANEYFPESIKKLEFLGYFAKK
;
A
#
# COMPACT_ATOMS: atom_id res chain seq x y z
N MET A 1 -15.10 -14.98 30.80
CA MET A 1 -16.01 -14.16 29.98
C MET A 1 -15.64 -14.47 28.53
N GLU A 2 -16.55 -15.10 27.78
CA GLU A 2 -16.34 -15.30 26.35
C GLU A 2 -16.17 -13.93 25.71
N ASN A 3 -15.01 -13.67 25.10
CA ASN A 3 -14.80 -12.50 24.26
C ASN A 3 -15.81 -12.60 23.12
N LYS A 4 -16.94 -11.86 23.20
CA LYS A 4 -17.78 -11.65 22.03
C LYS A 4 -16.88 -11.08 20.96
N ASN A 5 -16.77 -11.79 19.86
CA ASN A 5 -15.95 -11.38 18.73
C ASN A 5 -16.60 -10.13 18.12
N THR A 6 -16.10 -8.94 18.50
CA THR A 6 -16.57 -7.62 18.04
C THR A 6 -16.46 -7.47 16.53
N TYR A 7 -15.56 -8.21 15.89
CA TYR A 7 -15.40 -8.28 14.42
C TYR A 7 -16.64 -8.78 13.67
N ASN A 8 -17.55 -9.52 14.35
CA ASN A 8 -18.80 -9.99 13.74
C ASN A 8 -19.92 -8.93 13.74
N GLU A 9 -19.83 -7.88 14.56
CA GLU A 9 -20.85 -6.83 14.63
C GLU A 9 -20.62 -5.70 13.61
N LEU A 10 -19.36 -5.35 13.36
CA LEU A 10 -18.94 -4.40 12.34
C LEU A 10 -17.85 -5.05 11.50
N LEU A 11 -18.23 -5.62 10.34
CA LEU A 11 -17.26 -6.28 9.46
C LEU A 11 -16.26 -5.25 8.90
N TYR A 12 -14.97 -5.50 9.12
CA TYR A 12 -13.91 -4.70 8.52
C TYR A 12 -13.90 -4.91 7.00
N LYS A 13 -13.93 -3.83 6.25
CA LYS A 13 -13.87 -3.88 4.78
C LYS A 13 -12.44 -4.10 4.32
N SER A 14 -12.26 -5.01 3.35
CA SER A 14 -10.96 -5.36 2.79
C SER A 14 -10.67 -4.57 1.52
N ASN A 15 -9.42 -4.16 1.32
CA ASN A 15 -9.01 -3.44 0.10
C ASN A 15 -7.55 -3.75 -0.27
N PRO A 16 -7.14 -3.45 -1.50
CA PRO A 16 -5.74 -3.52 -1.90
C PRO A 16 -4.86 -2.53 -1.11
N PHE A 17 -3.65 -2.96 -0.73
CA PHE A 17 -2.65 -2.13 -0.08
C PHE A 17 -1.34 -2.20 -0.86
N HIS A 18 -0.97 -1.11 -1.51
CA HIS A 18 0.26 -1.02 -2.30
C HIS A 18 1.52 -1.47 -1.52
N TYR A 19 1.59 -1.15 -0.24
CA TYR A 19 2.77 -1.45 0.60
C TYR A 19 3.00 -2.94 0.85
N THR A 20 2.00 -3.78 0.62
CA THR A 20 2.07 -5.23 0.81
C THR A 20 2.33 -5.99 -0.48
N ALA A 21 2.36 -5.31 -1.64
CA ALA A 21 2.54 -5.95 -2.94
C ALA A 21 3.85 -6.75 -2.99
N PRO A 22 3.84 -8.06 -3.26
CA PRO A 22 5.06 -8.88 -3.31
C PRO A 22 6.14 -8.30 -4.24
N ALA A 23 5.76 -7.66 -5.34
CA ALA A 23 6.69 -6.99 -6.25
C ALA A 23 7.44 -5.83 -5.59
N LEU A 24 6.79 -5.09 -4.67
CA LEU A 24 7.43 -4.04 -3.90
C LEU A 24 8.37 -4.64 -2.83
N LEU A 25 7.92 -5.71 -2.13
CA LEU A 25 8.73 -6.40 -1.12
C LEU A 25 9.99 -7.00 -1.75
N GLU A 26 9.88 -7.57 -2.97
CA GLU A 26 11.01 -8.03 -3.77
C GLU A 26 12.02 -6.91 -4.02
N ALA A 27 11.54 -5.75 -4.48
CA ALA A 27 12.40 -4.61 -4.79
C ALA A 27 13.13 -4.07 -3.56
N TYR A 28 12.46 -3.99 -2.41
CA TYR A 28 13.11 -3.64 -1.14
C TYR A 28 14.16 -4.69 -0.73
N GLY A 29 13.86 -5.97 -0.84
CA GLY A 29 14.84 -7.03 -0.55
C GLY A 29 16.11 -6.88 -1.39
N ARG A 30 15.96 -6.64 -2.70
CA ARG A 30 17.11 -6.42 -3.61
C ARG A 30 17.85 -5.13 -3.29
N LEU A 31 17.14 -4.04 -2.95
CA LEU A 31 17.75 -2.78 -2.55
C LEU A 31 18.69 -2.97 -1.35
N TYR A 32 18.29 -3.80 -0.40
CA TYR A 32 19.08 -4.12 0.80
C TYR A 32 20.05 -5.31 0.64
N GLY A 33 20.24 -5.85 -0.58
CA GLY A 33 21.28 -6.86 -0.89
C GLY A 33 20.81 -8.31 -0.83
N LEU A 34 19.49 -8.55 -0.66
CA LEU A 34 18.93 -9.90 -0.72
C LEU A 34 18.62 -10.31 -2.17
N THR A 35 18.33 -11.61 -2.36
CA THR A 35 17.93 -12.20 -3.63
C THR A 35 16.58 -12.91 -3.50
N PRO A 36 15.49 -12.19 -3.17
CA PRO A 36 14.18 -12.81 -3.01
C PRO A 36 13.69 -13.38 -4.34
N LYS A 37 12.77 -14.34 -4.26
CA LYS A 37 12.16 -14.96 -5.42
C LYS A 37 11.31 -13.96 -6.21
N ASP A 38 11.30 -14.10 -7.53
CA ASP A 38 10.43 -13.34 -8.43
C ASP A 38 8.96 -13.42 -7.94
N SER A 39 8.41 -12.28 -7.59
CA SER A 39 7.06 -12.16 -7.01
C SER A 39 5.96 -12.71 -7.92
N ARG A 40 6.17 -12.73 -9.24
CA ARG A 40 5.23 -13.27 -10.22
C ARG A 40 5.11 -14.80 -10.19
N LYS A 41 6.04 -15.48 -9.52
CA LYS A 41 6.12 -16.97 -9.40
C LYS A 41 6.22 -17.42 -7.94
N ALA A 42 5.96 -16.52 -7.04
CA ALA A 42 6.15 -16.73 -5.61
C ALA A 42 4.96 -17.44 -4.97
N ARG A 43 5.21 -18.03 -3.81
CA ARG A 43 4.19 -18.47 -2.87
C ARG A 43 3.98 -17.42 -1.79
N VAL A 44 2.76 -16.92 -1.65
CA VAL A 44 2.42 -15.78 -0.77
C VAL A 44 1.40 -16.22 0.29
N LEU A 45 1.65 -15.89 1.55
CA LEU A 45 0.73 -16.09 2.66
C LEU A 45 0.32 -14.74 3.23
N GLU A 46 -0.98 -14.50 3.40
CA GLU A 46 -1.50 -13.37 4.17
C GLU A 46 -2.20 -13.88 5.43
N LEU A 47 -1.77 -13.38 6.61
CA LEU A 47 -2.39 -13.64 7.90
C LEU A 47 -3.34 -12.49 8.26
N GLY A 48 -4.62 -12.80 8.52
CA GLY A 48 -5.68 -11.81 8.71
C GLY A 48 -6.16 -11.24 7.38
N SER A 49 -6.43 -12.11 6.41
CA SER A 49 -6.78 -11.70 5.03
C SER A 49 -8.19 -11.15 4.85
N SER A 50 -9.05 -11.24 5.88
CA SER A 50 -10.45 -10.81 5.79
C SER A 50 -11.15 -11.41 4.56
N PHE A 51 -11.78 -10.59 3.71
CA PHE A 51 -12.39 -11.01 2.43
C PHE A 51 -11.37 -11.26 1.30
N GLY A 52 -10.07 -11.13 1.54
CA GLY A 52 -9.02 -11.32 0.54
C GLY A 52 -8.78 -10.14 -0.40
N GLY A 53 -9.38 -8.98 -0.14
CA GLY A 53 -9.29 -7.82 -1.04
C GLY A 53 -7.86 -7.36 -1.34
N ASN A 54 -6.92 -7.63 -0.42
CA ASN A 54 -5.52 -7.28 -0.61
C ASN A 54 -4.79 -8.24 -1.58
N ILE A 55 -5.09 -9.54 -1.55
CA ILE A 55 -4.36 -10.54 -2.35
C ILE A 55 -5.11 -11.04 -3.59
N ILE A 56 -6.42 -10.80 -3.70
CA ILE A 56 -7.20 -11.18 -4.90
C ILE A 56 -6.70 -10.43 -6.13
N SER A 57 -6.47 -9.10 -6.01
CA SER A 57 -5.88 -8.32 -7.09
C SER A 57 -4.50 -8.85 -7.50
N GLN A 58 -3.66 -9.21 -6.54
CA GLN A 58 -2.32 -9.75 -6.81
C GLN A 58 -2.38 -11.11 -7.52
N ALA A 59 -3.29 -11.98 -7.13
CA ALA A 59 -3.51 -13.27 -7.80
C ALA A 59 -3.95 -13.10 -9.26
N LEU A 60 -4.80 -12.10 -9.52
CA LEU A 60 -5.29 -11.77 -10.85
C LEU A 60 -4.16 -11.43 -11.84
N TYR A 61 -3.18 -10.64 -11.40
CA TYR A 61 -2.08 -10.19 -12.26
C TYR A 61 -0.87 -11.15 -12.27
N ASN A 62 -0.81 -12.11 -11.34
CA ASN A 62 0.32 -13.04 -11.21
C ASN A 62 -0.16 -14.50 -11.29
N PRO A 63 -0.57 -14.98 -12.46
CA PRO A 63 -1.20 -16.32 -12.59
C PRO A 63 -0.25 -17.49 -12.31
N GLU A 64 1.08 -17.27 -12.34
CA GLU A 64 2.08 -18.29 -12.00
C GLU A 64 2.43 -18.30 -10.49
N ALA A 65 1.98 -17.32 -9.72
CA ALA A 65 2.15 -17.26 -8.27
C ALA A 65 0.99 -17.94 -7.54
N GLU A 66 1.22 -18.46 -6.33
CA GLU A 66 0.19 -19.05 -5.47
C GLU A 66 -0.08 -18.13 -4.28
N PHE A 67 -1.35 -17.84 -4.00
CA PHE A 67 -1.77 -16.99 -2.88
C PHE A 67 -2.64 -17.76 -1.89
N ILE A 68 -2.31 -17.65 -0.62
CA ILE A 68 -3.09 -18.23 0.48
C ILE A 68 -3.41 -17.11 1.48
N GLY A 69 -4.69 -16.87 1.73
CA GLY A 69 -5.16 -16.00 2.79
C GLY A 69 -5.68 -16.81 3.96
N VAL A 70 -5.38 -16.41 5.18
CA VAL A 70 -5.90 -17.03 6.40
C VAL A 70 -6.63 -15.98 7.22
N ASP A 71 -7.85 -16.30 7.64
CA ASP A 71 -8.62 -15.47 8.56
C ASP A 71 -9.40 -16.35 9.56
N LEU A 72 -9.69 -15.78 10.73
CA LEU A 72 -10.47 -16.45 11.78
C LEU A 72 -11.98 -16.42 11.49
N THR A 73 -12.44 -15.45 10.69
CA THR A 73 -13.86 -15.16 10.46
C THR A 73 -14.42 -15.97 9.30
N ALA A 74 -15.14 -17.07 9.61
CA ALA A 74 -15.73 -17.98 8.63
C ALA A 74 -16.55 -17.28 7.54
N GLU A 75 -17.35 -16.25 7.91
CA GLU A 75 -18.19 -15.53 6.96
C GLU A 75 -17.37 -14.74 5.95
N GLN A 76 -16.29 -14.07 6.39
CA GLN A 76 -15.39 -13.31 5.51
C GLN A 76 -14.67 -14.24 4.53
N VAL A 77 -14.12 -15.34 5.03
CA VAL A 77 -13.46 -16.37 4.21
C VAL A 77 -14.40 -16.96 3.17
N LYS A 78 -15.64 -17.31 3.58
CA LYS A 78 -16.65 -17.84 2.66
C LYS A 78 -16.97 -16.84 1.55
N LYS A 79 -17.31 -15.59 1.90
CA LYS A 79 -17.64 -14.55 0.92
C LYS A 79 -16.46 -14.22 -0.01
N GLY A 80 -15.24 -14.19 0.52
CA GLY A 80 -14.03 -13.98 -0.28
C GLY A 80 -13.81 -15.11 -1.30
N ASN A 81 -14.01 -16.39 -0.90
CA ASN A 81 -13.93 -17.51 -1.84
C ASN A 81 -15.05 -17.48 -2.90
N GLU A 82 -16.26 -17.02 -2.57
CA GLU A 82 -17.34 -16.80 -3.55
C GLU A 82 -16.95 -15.74 -4.60
N VAL A 83 -16.21 -14.69 -4.18
CA VAL A 83 -15.66 -13.69 -5.11
C VAL A 83 -14.58 -14.31 -5.99
N ILE A 84 -13.64 -15.07 -5.43
CA ILE A 84 -12.59 -15.79 -6.16
C ILE A 84 -13.19 -16.71 -7.24
N GLU A 85 -14.22 -17.49 -6.89
CA GLU A 85 -14.93 -18.38 -7.80
C GLU A 85 -15.63 -17.62 -8.94
N LYS A 86 -16.33 -16.52 -8.64
CA LYS A 86 -17.02 -15.68 -9.64
C LYS A 86 -16.04 -15.03 -10.63
N ILE A 87 -14.84 -14.66 -10.18
CA ILE A 87 -13.79 -14.12 -11.04
C ILE A 87 -13.20 -15.23 -11.91
N GLY A 88 -13.13 -16.48 -11.40
CA GLY A 88 -12.52 -17.62 -12.07
C GLY A 88 -11.05 -17.83 -11.75
N LEU A 89 -10.53 -17.26 -10.65
CA LEU A 89 -9.14 -17.43 -10.22
C LEU A 89 -8.90 -18.84 -9.67
N GLN A 90 -7.75 -19.44 -10.04
CA GLN A 90 -7.35 -20.80 -9.63
C GLN A 90 -6.10 -20.83 -8.74
N ASN A 91 -5.41 -19.72 -8.64
CA ASN A 91 -4.11 -19.59 -7.96
C ASN A 91 -4.21 -18.91 -6.58
N ILE A 92 -5.42 -18.81 -6.04
CA ILE A 92 -5.69 -18.21 -4.73
C ILE A 92 -6.77 -18.99 -3.99
N LYS A 93 -6.63 -19.08 -2.67
CA LYS A 93 -7.67 -19.58 -1.76
C LYS A 93 -7.61 -18.87 -0.41
N LEU A 94 -8.78 -18.68 0.21
CA LEU A 94 -8.89 -18.24 1.58
C LEU A 94 -9.24 -19.43 2.48
N ILE A 95 -8.64 -19.50 3.66
CA ILE A 95 -8.78 -20.60 4.61
C ILE A 95 -9.23 -20.03 5.96
N GLU A 96 -10.35 -20.52 6.49
CA GLU A 96 -10.75 -20.28 7.87
C GLU A 96 -9.79 -21.04 8.79
N LYS A 97 -8.96 -20.29 9.53
CA LYS A 97 -7.99 -20.90 10.46
C LYS A 97 -7.53 -19.91 11.52
N ASN A 98 -7.40 -20.38 12.74
CA ASN A 98 -6.75 -19.60 13.78
C ASN A 98 -5.23 -19.54 13.53
N ILE A 99 -4.63 -18.34 13.63
CA ILE A 99 -3.17 -18.15 13.51
C ILE A 99 -2.40 -19.05 14.48
N LEU A 100 -2.94 -19.30 15.68
CA LEU A 100 -2.32 -20.18 16.68
C LEU A 100 -2.16 -21.63 16.20
N ASP A 101 -2.98 -22.08 15.24
CA ASP A 101 -2.98 -23.45 14.70
C ASP A 101 -2.11 -23.62 13.46
N ILE A 102 -1.40 -22.57 13.02
CA ILE A 102 -0.45 -22.65 11.90
C ILE A 102 0.89 -23.15 12.45
N ASN A 103 1.47 -24.16 11.81
CA ASN A 103 2.77 -24.72 12.14
C ASN A 103 3.63 -24.88 10.88
N GLU A 104 4.81 -25.46 10.99
CA GLU A 104 5.74 -25.66 9.87
C GLU A 104 5.16 -26.53 8.75
N ASP A 105 4.24 -27.46 9.05
CA ASP A 105 3.57 -28.32 8.06
C ASP A 105 2.60 -27.54 7.16
N PHE A 106 2.24 -26.29 7.53
CA PHE A 106 1.40 -25.44 6.69
C PHE A 106 2.09 -25.05 5.37
N GLY A 107 3.42 -25.22 5.32
CA GLY A 107 4.25 -25.07 4.14
C GLY A 107 5.18 -23.88 4.19
N LYS A 108 5.94 -23.68 3.11
CA LYS A 108 6.91 -22.59 2.96
C LYS A 108 6.39 -21.54 1.99
N PHE A 109 6.68 -20.28 2.29
CA PHE A 109 6.25 -19.11 1.54
C PHE A 109 7.42 -18.19 1.25
N ASP A 110 7.42 -17.62 0.07
CA ASP A 110 8.44 -16.66 -0.36
C ASP A 110 8.13 -15.27 0.21
N TYR A 111 6.84 -14.98 0.41
CA TYR A 111 6.37 -13.75 1.05
C TYR A 111 5.29 -14.09 2.10
N ILE A 112 5.43 -13.50 3.29
CA ILE A 112 4.41 -13.55 4.35
C ILE A 112 3.96 -12.14 4.67
N ILE A 113 2.66 -11.88 4.59
CA ILE A 113 2.05 -10.56 4.78
C ILE A 113 1.20 -10.58 6.05
N VAL A 114 1.44 -9.63 6.95
CA VAL A 114 0.64 -9.40 8.16
C VAL A 114 0.31 -7.91 8.23
N HIS A 115 -0.81 -7.52 7.62
CA HIS A 115 -1.21 -6.13 7.55
C HIS A 115 -2.44 -5.84 8.41
N GLY A 116 -2.32 -4.84 9.32
CA GLY A 116 -3.42 -4.44 10.18
C GLY A 116 -3.84 -5.48 11.24
N VAL A 117 -2.93 -6.36 11.66
CA VAL A 117 -3.23 -7.44 12.64
C VAL A 117 -2.41 -7.29 13.91
N PHE A 118 -1.11 -7.07 13.81
CA PHE A 118 -0.14 -7.28 14.87
C PHE A 118 -0.44 -6.47 16.16
N SER A 119 -0.88 -5.22 16.04
CA SER A 119 -1.21 -4.39 17.21
C SER A 119 -2.58 -4.71 17.85
N TRP A 120 -3.39 -5.52 17.17
CA TRP A 120 -4.79 -5.78 17.54
C TRP A 120 -5.02 -7.17 18.16
N VAL A 121 -3.94 -7.92 18.35
CA VAL A 121 -3.99 -9.29 18.86
C VAL A 121 -3.23 -9.42 20.18
N PRO A 122 -3.58 -10.43 21.04
CA PRO A 122 -2.85 -10.70 22.29
C PRO A 122 -1.40 -11.11 22.02
N ASP A 123 -0.51 -10.93 23.02
CA ASP A 123 0.92 -11.24 22.90
C ASP A 123 1.20 -12.66 22.42
N ILE A 124 0.43 -13.65 22.90
CA ILE A 124 0.56 -15.05 22.44
C ILE A 124 0.37 -15.19 20.91
N VAL A 125 -0.49 -14.37 20.32
CA VAL A 125 -0.71 -14.36 18.86
C VAL A 125 0.40 -13.61 18.15
N LYS A 126 0.92 -12.51 18.74
CA LYS A 126 2.10 -11.79 18.21
C LYS A 126 3.32 -12.71 18.17
N GLU A 127 3.61 -13.41 19.27
CA GLU A 127 4.70 -14.38 19.34
C GLU A 127 4.52 -15.48 18.29
N LYS A 128 3.29 -15.97 18.11
CA LYS A 128 2.98 -16.97 17.08
C LYS A 128 3.19 -16.45 15.66
N ILE A 129 2.81 -15.19 15.35
CA ILE A 129 3.07 -14.56 14.07
C ILE A 129 4.57 -14.52 13.77
N ILE A 130 5.39 -14.07 14.72
CA ILE A 130 6.86 -14.06 14.59
C ILE A 130 7.39 -15.47 14.36
N LYS A 131 6.89 -16.44 15.11
CA LYS A 131 7.27 -17.84 14.95
C LYS A 131 6.89 -18.39 13.57
N ILE A 132 5.70 -18.07 13.04
CA ILE A 132 5.28 -18.43 11.67
C ILE A 132 6.27 -17.83 10.65
N CYS A 133 6.68 -16.56 10.81
CA CYS A 133 7.69 -15.96 9.94
C CYS A 133 9.00 -16.75 9.99
N ASN A 134 9.41 -17.27 11.14
CA ASN A 134 10.58 -18.14 11.21
C ASN A 134 10.32 -19.53 10.61
N GLU A 135 9.23 -20.21 10.97
CA GLU A 135 8.96 -21.58 10.56
C GLU A 135 8.54 -21.72 9.10
N ASN A 136 7.76 -20.76 8.56
CA ASN A 136 7.11 -20.87 7.25
C ASN A 136 7.71 -20.00 6.16
N LEU A 137 8.64 -19.09 6.45
CA LEU A 137 9.35 -18.34 5.41
C LEU A 137 10.39 -19.24 4.72
N THR A 138 10.54 -19.10 3.39
CA THR A 138 11.68 -19.70 2.67
C THR A 138 12.98 -19.03 3.11
N GLU A 139 14.14 -19.60 2.78
CA GLU A 139 15.44 -19.08 3.18
C GLU A 139 15.68 -17.64 2.68
N GLU A 140 15.28 -17.34 1.46
CA GLU A 140 15.41 -16.01 0.85
C GLU A 140 14.10 -15.21 0.88
N GLY A 141 13.12 -15.67 1.65
CA GLY A 141 11.80 -15.06 1.73
C GLY A 141 11.80 -13.77 2.56
N ILE A 142 10.77 -12.95 2.34
CA ILE A 142 10.55 -11.70 3.04
C ILE A 142 9.19 -11.72 3.73
N ALA A 143 9.15 -11.38 5.02
CA ALA A 143 7.91 -11.11 5.73
C ALA A 143 7.70 -9.60 5.86
N TYR A 144 6.43 -9.19 5.76
CA TYR A 144 5.95 -7.84 6.00
C TYR A 144 5.02 -7.87 7.22
N ILE A 145 5.32 -7.05 8.23
CA ILE A 145 4.46 -6.89 9.41
C ILE A 145 4.23 -5.41 9.65
N SER A 146 2.94 -4.99 9.67
CA SER A 146 2.60 -3.63 10.06
C SER A 146 2.06 -3.57 11.48
N TYR A 147 2.40 -2.48 12.18
CA TYR A 147 1.97 -2.25 13.55
C TYR A 147 1.95 -0.77 13.92
N ASN A 148 1.11 -0.44 14.89
CA ASN A 148 1.07 0.88 15.50
C ASN A 148 2.33 1.07 16.34
N THR A 149 2.98 2.24 16.24
CA THR A 149 4.27 2.46 16.89
C THR A 149 4.31 3.74 17.73
N TYR A 150 5.12 3.70 18.77
CA TYR A 150 5.52 4.86 19.53
C TYR A 150 6.78 5.52 18.89
N PRO A 151 6.92 6.85 19.05
CA PRO A 151 6.18 7.75 19.97
C PRO A 151 4.85 8.27 19.42
N GLY A 152 4.64 8.30 18.11
CA GLY A 152 3.54 9.03 17.50
C GLY A 152 2.15 8.53 17.90
N TRP A 153 2.00 7.24 18.23
CA TRP A 153 0.71 6.72 18.70
C TRP A 153 0.27 7.25 20.08
N LYS A 154 1.19 7.81 20.89
CA LYS A 154 0.85 8.32 22.23
C LYS A 154 -0.21 9.44 22.23
N GLU A 155 -0.25 10.24 21.18
CA GLU A 155 -1.32 11.23 21.05
C GLU A 155 -2.66 10.61 20.66
N ALA A 156 -2.65 9.60 19.80
CA ALA A 156 -3.85 8.85 19.44
C ALA A 156 -4.44 8.09 20.64
N ASP A 157 -3.59 7.56 21.52
CA ASP A 157 -4.02 6.89 22.75
C ASP A 157 -4.90 7.80 23.63
N LYS A 158 -4.60 9.09 23.74
CA LYS A 158 -5.42 10.03 24.51
C LYS A 158 -6.85 10.13 23.97
N ILE A 159 -7.01 10.14 22.65
CA ILE A 159 -8.35 10.22 22.03
C ILE A 159 -9.07 8.89 22.22
N ARG A 160 -8.37 7.78 22.01
CA ARG A 160 -8.87 6.43 22.25
C ARG A 160 -9.34 6.26 23.70
N GLU A 161 -8.54 6.67 24.69
CA GLU A 161 -8.88 6.61 26.10
C GLU A 161 -10.16 7.40 26.41
N MET A 162 -10.35 8.59 25.83
CA MET A 162 -11.57 9.38 25.98
C MET A 162 -12.78 8.63 25.42
N MET A 163 -12.67 8.02 24.23
CA MET A 163 -13.75 7.28 23.60
C MET A 163 -14.10 6.00 24.38
N LEU A 164 -13.09 5.30 24.90
CA LEU A 164 -13.28 4.15 25.77
C LEU A 164 -13.92 4.54 27.11
N TYR A 165 -13.48 5.66 27.68
CA TYR A 165 -14.07 6.18 28.92
C TYR A 165 -15.56 6.53 28.76
N ALA A 166 -15.96 7.14 27.64
CA ALA A 166 -17.35 7.45 27.34
C ALA A 166 -18.24 6.20 27.34
N ASN A 167 -17.66 5.03 27.08
CA ASN A 167 -18.37 3.75 27.01
C ASN A 167 -18.20 2.87 28.25
N LYS A 168 -17.30 3.25 29.19
CA LYS A 168 -16.91 2.42 30.34
C LYS A 168 -18.09 1.89 31.18
N TYR A 169 -19.14 2.70 31.34
CA TYR A 169 -20.29 2.36 32.16
C TYR A 169 -21.50 1.85 31.36
N PHE A 170 -21.30 1.59 30.06
CA PHE A 170 -22.35 1.15 29.14
C PHE A 170 -21.88 -0.04 28.29
N PRO A 171 -21.47 -1.16 28.92
CA PRO A 171 -20.85 -2.29 28.19
C PRO A 171 -21.82 -3.03 27.27
N GLU A 172 -23.13 -2.96 27.56
CA GLU A 172 -24.18 -3.74 26.88
C GLU A 172 -24.73 -3.06 25.61
N VAL A 173 -24.24 -1.86 25.22
CA VAL A 173 -24.71 -1.21 24.00
C VAL A 173 -24.00 -1.77 22.77
N SER A 174 -24.64 -1.66 21.60
CA SER A 174 -24.08 -2.12 20.33
C SER A 174 -22.77 -1.38 20.01
N GLN A 175 -21.93 -1.98 19.15
CA GLN A 175 -20.68 -1.35 18.72
C GLN A 175 -20.94 0.00 18.02
N GLY A 176 -22.00 0.10 17.22
CA GLY A 176 -22.41 1.34 16.58
C GLY A 176 -22.77 2.44 17.62
N ASP A 177 -23.52 2.10 18.67
CA ASP A 177 -23.83 3.04 19.74
C ASP A 177 -22.59 3.47 20.51
N LYS A 178 -21.62 2.57 20.73
CA LYS A 178 -20.32 2.90 21.34
C LYS A 178 -19.56 3.93 20.52
N VAL A 179 -19.56 3.79 19.18
CA VAL A 179 -18.93 4.76 18.27
C VAL A 179 -19.60 6.13 18.40
N GLN A 180 -20.94 6.20 18.35
CA GLN A 180 -21.67 7.46 18.48
C GLN A 180 -21.43 8.15 19.83
N ARG A 181 -21.43 7.39 20.93
CA ARG A 181 -21.12 7.93 22.27
C ARG A 181 -19.68 8.45 22.36
N GLY A 182 -18.72 7.70 21.82
CA GLY A 182 -17.32 8.11 21.75
C GLY A 182 -17.14 9.40 20.96
N LYS A 183 -17.72 9.48 19.75
CA LYS A 183 -17.71 10.68 18.91
C LYS A 183 -18.36 11.87 19.60
N ALA A 184 -19.52 11.69 20.23
CA ALA A 184 -20.19 12.75 20.96
C ALA A 184 -19.31 13.31 22.08
N PHE A 185 -18.62 12.45 22.85
CA PHE A 185 -17.76 12.92 23.93
C PHE A 185 -16.53 13.69 23.42
N ILE A 186 -15.80 13.17 22.43
CA ILE A 186 -14.64 13.89 21.89
C ILE A 186 -15.02 15.18 21.17
N SER A 187 -16.24 15.28 20.58
CA SER A 187 -16.79 16.53 20.02
C SER A 187 -16.93 17.59 21.10
N ILE A 188 -17.57 17.26 22.24
CA ILE A 188 -17.70 18.17 23.39
C ILE A 188 -16.31 18.65 23.85
N VAL A 189 -15.33 17.74 23.94
CA VAL A 189 -13.98 18.09 24.36
C VAL A 189 -13.32 19.07 23.38
N ALA A 190 -13.42 18.82 22.07
CA ALA A 190 -12.86 19.70 21.05
C ALA A 190 -13.54 21.07 21.03
N GLU A 191 -14.88 21.12 21.15
CA GLU A 191 -15.67 22.36 21.21
C GLU A 191 -15.25 23.22 22.40
N GLN A 192 -15.13 22.61 23.60
CA GLN A 192 -14.69 23.34 24.77
C GLN A 192 -13.24 23.82 24.70
N MET A 193 -12.35 23.01 24.16
CA MET A 193 -10.96 23.44 23.93
C MET A 193 -10.82 24.65 23.00
N LYS A 194 -11.71 24.79 22.00
CA LYS A 194 -11.74 25.95 21.09
C LYS A 194 -12.18 27.25 21.78
N ILE A 195 -13.02 27.16 22.79
CA ILE A 195 -13.53 28.33 23.50
C ILE A 195 -12.45 29.02 24.34
N TYR A 196 -11.50 28.25 24.86
CA TYR A 196 -10.39 28.79 25.65
C TYR A 196 -9.19 29.07 24.71
N THR A 197 -8.94 30.36 24.43
CA THR A 197 -7.92 30.79 23.44
C THR A 197 -6.52 30.23 23.72
N ASP A 198 -6.09 30.24 24.99
CA ASP A 198 -4.80 29.70 25.40
C ASP A 198 -4.71 28.18 25.22
N VAL A 199 -5.80 27.45 25.35
CA VAL A 199 -5.86 26.01 25.08
C VAL A 199 -5.90 25.75 23.58
N ALA A 200 -6.67 26.52 22.81
CA ALA A 200 -6.76 26.39 21.36
C ALA A 200 -5.39 26.60 20.68
N GLU A 201 -4.65 27.62 21.08
CA GLU A 201 -3.29 27.88 20.58
C GLU A 201 -2.31 26.73 20.88
N LYS A 202 -2.37 26.16 22.10
CA LYS A 202 -1.47 25.07 22.53
C LYS A 202 -1.88 23.67 22.03
N LYS A 203 -3.15 23.49 21.67
CA LYS A 203 -3.75 22.18 21.35
C LYS A 203 -4.37 22.11 19.97
N GLY A 204 -4.04 23.05 19.08
CA GLY A 204 -4.63 23.12 17.75
C GLY A 204 -4.49 21.84 16.93
N ASP A 205 -3.34 21.18 16.98
CA ASP A 205 -3.13 19.93 16.25
C ASP A 205 -3.88 18.75 16.87
N PHE A 206 -4.00 18.70 18.17
CA PHE A 206 -4.83 17.69 18.86
C PHE A 206 -6.33 17.87 18.54
N ILE A 207 -6.81 19.12 18.47
CA ILE A 207 -8.19 19.42 18.04
C ILE A 207 -8.42 18.94 16.60
N LYS A 208 -7.49 19.19 15.68
CA LYS A 208 -7.58 18.70 14.29
C LYS A 208 -7.60 17.17 14.22
N GLN A 209 -6.86 16.48 15.07
CA GLN A 209 -6.91 15.01 15.14
C GLN A 209 -8.29 14.52 15.56
N ILE A 210 -8.92 15.14 16.58
CA ILE A 210 -10.29 14.84 16.98
C ILE A 210 -11.25 15.07 15.80
N GLU A 211 -11.16 16.22 15.14
CA GLU A 211 -12.00 16.53 13.97
C GLU A 211 -11.83 15.51 12.84
N GLY A 212 -10.59 15.04 12.61
CA GLY A 212 -10.32 13.96 11.68
C GLY A 212 -11.10 12.69 12.01
N ILE A 213 -11.09 12.25 13.28
CA ILE A 213 -11.84 11.06 13.74
C ILE A 213 -13.36 11.26 13.63
N LEU A 214 -13.88 12.45 13.93
CA LEU A 214 -15.31 12.75 13.80
C LEU A 214 -15.81 12.59 12.37
N ASN A 215 -14.96 12.88 11.37
CA ASN A 215 -15.27 12.76 9.94
C ASN A 215 -15.06 11.35 9.37
N MET A 216 -14.45 10.42 10.13
CA MET A 216 -14.25 9.04 9.69
C MET A 216 -15.54 8.23 9.76
N GLN A 217 -15.63 7.22 8.90
CA GLN A 217 -16.77 6.29 8.91
C GLN A 217 -16.80 5.44 10.18
N ASP A 218 -17.98 5.13 10.66
CA ASP A 218 -18.19 4.51 11.98
C ASP A 218 -17.53 3.12 12.09
N TYR A 219 -17.55 2.31 11.03
CA TYR A 219 -16.88 1.02 11.05
C TYR A 219 -15.39 1.16 11.30
N TYR A 220 -14.74 2.16 10.69
CA TYR A 220 -13.31 2.41 10.85
C TYR A 220 -13.00 2.91 12.26
N VAL A 221 -13.79 3.86 12.77
CA VAL A 221 -13.65 4.35 14.14
C VAL A 221 -13.87 3.23 15.17
N GLY A 222 -14.83 2.34 14.93
CA GLY A 222 -15.08 1.19 15.79
C GLY A 222 -13.85 0.31 15.93
N HIS A 223 -13.18 -0.01 14.84
CA HIS A 223 -11.98 -0.85 14.85
C HIS A 223 -10.74 -0.11 15.36
N GLU A 224 -10.50 1.13 14.93
CA GLU A 224 -9.29 1.88 15.32
C GLU A 224 -9.31 2.39 16.75
N GLN A 225 -10.50 2.77 17.28
CA GLN A 225 -10.59 3.47 18.54
C GLN A 225 -11.26 2.66 19.68
N LEU A 226 -12.05 1.64 19.35
CA LEU A 226 -12.89 0.97 20.36
C LEU A 226 -12.63 -0.54 20.49
N GLU A 227 -11.69 -1.12 19.72
CA GLU A 227 -11.26 -2.50 19.94
C GLU A 227 -10.63 -2.65 21.35
N ASN A 228 -10.83 -3.83 21.95
CA ASN A 228 -10.35 -4.11 23.30
C ASN A 228 -8.80 -4.08 23.38
N ILE A 229 -8.14 -4.54 22.33
CA ILE A 229 -6.68 -4.58 22.24
C ILE A 229 -6.26 -3.56 21.18
N ASN A 230 -5.38 -2.68 21.57
CA ASN A 230 -4.48 -1.91 20.71
C ASN A 230 -3.18 -1.78 21.48
N ASP A 231 -2.13 -2.38 20.98
CA ASP A 231 -0.85 -2.47 21.68
C ASP A 231 0.28 -1.99 20.77
N PRO A 232 0.47 -0.66 20.68
CA PRO A 232 1.59 -0.07 19.97
C PRO A 232 2.90 -0.37 20.68
N MET A 233 3.99 -0.52 19.93
CA MET A 233 5.32 -0.77 20.49
C MET A 233 6.39 0.07 19.81
N TYR A 234 7.54 0.23 20.48
CA TYR A 234 8.71 0.85 19.87
C TYR A 234 9.38 -0.11 18.87
N LEU A 235 10.12 0.45 17.90
CA LEU A 235 10.86 -0.37 16.93
C LEU A 235 11.83 -1.34 17.60
N HIS A 236 12.59 -0.88 18.61
CA HIS A 236 13.54 -1.74 19.29
C HIS A 236 12.87 -2.91 20.02
N GLU A 237 11.69 -2.73 20.61
CA GLU A 237 10.92 -3.80 21.24
C GLU A 237 10.47 -4.85 20.22
N PHE A 238 9.99 -4.39 19.05
CA PHE A 238 9.64 -5.26 17.94
C PHE A 238 10.85 -6.07 17.44
N VAL A 239 11.99 -5.42 17.25
CA VAL A 239 13.23 -6.08 16.80
C VAL A 239 13.73 -7.09 17.84
N ASP A 240 13.57 -6.81 19.14
CA ASP A 240 13.92 -7.78 20.19
C ASP A 240 13.04 -9.04 20.16
N MET A 241 11.77 -8.92 19.75
CA MET A 241 10.92 -10.10 19.47
C MET A 241 11.44 -10.90 18.26
N LEU A 242 11.85 -10.24 17.18
CA LEU A 242 12.41 -10.89 16.00
C LEU A 242 13.69 -11.68 16.33
N ARG A 243 14.59 -11.09 17.11
CA ARG A 243 15.86 -11.71 17.51
C ARG A 243 15.68 -12.99 18.30
N LYS A 244 14.63 -13.08 19.14
CA LYS A 244 14.30 -14.31 19.89
C LYS A 244 13.97 -15.49 18.98
N GLU A 245 13.43 -15.23 17.80
CA GLU A 245 13.05 -16.22 16.80
C GLU A 245 14.04 -16.29 15.62
N ASN A 246 15.27 -15.82 15.80
CA ASN A 246 16.31 -15.83 14.77
C ASN A 246 15.86 -15.20 13.42
N LEU A 247 15.15 -14.07 13.51
CA LEU A 247 14.75 -13.25 12.39
C LEU A 247 15.52 -11.94 12.41
N GLN A 248 15.68 -11.33 11.22
CA GLN A 248 16.40 -10.09 11.03
C GLN A 248 15.48 -9.02 10.45
N TYR A 249 15.45 -7.86 11.09
CA TYR A 249 14.83 -6.66 10.56
C TYR A 249 15.64 -6.12 9.36
N ILE A 250 14.97 -5.77 8.27
CA ILE A 250 15.58 -5.21 7.05
C ILE A 250 15.42 -3.68 7.07
N SER A 251 14.18 -3.20 7.00
CA SER A 251 13.82 -1.77 6.92
C SER A 251 12.31 -1.59 7.09
N ASP A 252 11.85 -0.34 7.07
CA ASP A 252 10.44 -0.01 6.82
C ASP A 252 10.15 0.11 5.31
N VAL A 253 8.90 -0.18 4.88
CA VAL A 253 8.41 0.10 3.51
C VAL A 253 8.18 1.61 3.30
N GLY A 254 9.00 2.42 3.87
CA GLY A 254 9.02 3.86 3.73
C GLY A 254 10.45 4.31 3.97
N LEU A 255 11.27 4.38 2.92
CA LEU A 255 12.71 4.64 3.02
C LEU A 255 13.05 5.85 3.89
N ARG A 256 12.15 6.83 3.99
CA ARG A 256 12.34 8.00 4.87
C ARG A 256 12.46 7.63 6.35
N LEU A 257 11.91 6.49 6.77
CA LEU A 257 12.03 5.98 8.14
C LEU A 257 13.36 5.26 8.38
N SER A 258 14.07 4.87 7.31
CA SER A 258 15.29 4.07 7.39
C SER A 258 16.54 4.83 6.93
N ILE A 259 16.39 5.89 6.13
CA ILE A 259 17.49 6.61 5.50
C ILE A 259 17.58 8.04 6.04
N ALA A 260 18.71 8.38 6.65
CA ALA A 260 18.96 9.69 7.24
C ALA A 260 19.57 10.72 6.25
N SER A 261 20.04 10.29 5.08
CA SER A 261 20.75 11.15 4.10
C SER A 261 19.92 12.31 3.54
N VAL A 262 18.60 12.34 3.80
CA VAL A 262 17.71 13.46 3.44
C VAL A 262 17.71 14.62 4.46
N TYR A 263 18.32 14.41 5.63
CA TYR A 263 18.46 15.45 6.66
C TYR A 263 19.73 16.28 6.41
N ASN A 264 19.91 17.36 7.16
CA ASN A 264 21.13 18.14 7.08
C ASN A 264 22.34 17.39 7.69
N ASP A 265 23.55 17.74 7.25
CA ASP A 265 24.80 17.07 7.63
C ASP A 265 24.98 16.96 9.15
N SER A 266 24.68 18.04 9.90
CA SER A 266 24.77 18.02 11.37
C SER A 266 23.81 17.00 12.02
N THR A 267 22.64 16.79 11.46
CA THR A 267 21.69 15.76 11.95
C THR A 267 22.21 14.38 11.62
N ILE A 268 22.72 14.17 10.42
CA ILE A 268 23.29 12.88 9.97
C ILE A 268 24.46 12.50 10.88
N GLU A 269 25.42 13.40 11.10
CA GLU A 269 26.58 13.16 11.98
C GLU A 269 26.16 12.77 13.41
N LYS A 270 25.18 13.49 13.99
CA LYS A 270 24.68 13.19 15.33
C LYS A 270 23.97 11.83 15.40
N LEU A 271 23.16 11.50 14.39
CA LEU A 271 22.50 10.19 14.31
C LEU A 271 23.52 9.06 14.18
N GLN A 272 24.56 9.23 13.37
CA GLN A 272 25.65 8.26 13.24
C GLN A 272 26.41 8.07 14.56
N GLN A 273 26.71 9.14 15.27
CA GLN A 273 27.38 9.08 16.59
C GLN A 273 26.50 8.38 17.63
N LEU A 274 25.20 8.69 17.68
CA LEU A 274 24.26 8.08 18.63
C LEU A 274 24.03 6.60 18.34
N SER A 275 23.88 6.24 17.07
CA SER A 275 23.58 4.85 16.67
C SER A 275 24.80 3.94 16.68
N GLN A 276 26.01 4.49 16.62
CA GLN A 276 27.26 3.72 16.48
C GLN A 276 27.20 2.69 15.33
N GLY A 277 26.44 3.00 14.27
CA GLY A 277 26.24 2.13 13.12
C GLY A 277 25.10 1.10 13.26
N ASP A 278 24.41 1.05 14.41
CA ASP A 278 23.23 0.20 14.55
C ASP A 278 22.02 0.83 13.84
N PRO A 279 21.45 0.18 12.79
CA PRO A 279 20.34 0.70 12.03
C PRO A 279 19.06 0.83 12.88
N VAL A 280 18.84 -0.03 13.87
CA VAL A 280 17.65 -0.01 14.72
C VAL A 280 17.66 1.21 15.64
N ILE A 281 18.83 1.52 16.24
CA ILE A 281 18.99 2.73 17.07
C ILE A 281 18.78 3.98 16.21
N LYS A 282 19.37 4.03 15.00
CA LYS A 282 19.20 5.14 14.06
C LYS A 282 17.73 5.34 13.71
N GLU A 283 17.04 4.28 13.29
CA GLU A 283 15.64 4.35 12.89
C GLU A 283 14.70 4.68 14.06
N GLN A 284 15.00 4.19 15.27
CA GLN A 284 14.25 4.60 16.47
C GLN A 284 14.42 6.11 16.75
N CYS A 285 15.59 6.69 16.50
CA CYS A 285 15.78 8.15 16.58
C CYS A 285 14.95 8.87 15.50
N LEU A 286 14.89 8.33 14.29
CA LEU A 286 14.04 8.88 13.22
C LEU A 286 12.55 8.82 13.58
N ASP A 287 12.09 7.79 14.28
CA ASP A 287 10.71 7.73 14.79
C ASP A 287 10.38 8.89 15.72
N TYR A 288 11.32 9.29 16.58
CA TYR A 288 11.14 10.48 17.45
C TYR A 288 11.14 11.79 16.66
N ILE A 289 11.94 11.90 15.59
CA ILE A 289 12.00 13.09 14.74
C ILE A 289 10.71 13.23 13.92
N LEU A 290 10.18 12.12 13.42
CA LEU A 290 9.05 12.08 12.49
C LEU A 290 7.69 11.89 13.20
N ASP A 291 7.69 11.68 14.51
CA ASP A 291 6.50 11.31 15.29
C ASP A 291 5.74 10.14 14.65
N THR A 292 6.50 9.06 14.33
CA THR A 292 5.99 7.92 13.58
C THR A 292 4.88 7.21 14.35
N LYS A 293 3.72 7.04 13.68
CA LYS A 293 2.53 6.38 14.25
C LYS A 293 2.33 4.95 13.79
N PHE A 294 2.91 4.58 12.64
CA PHE A 294 2.68 3.30 12.01
C PHE A 294 3.93 2.83 11.29
N ARG A 295 4.35 1.60 11.54
CA ARG A 295 5.47 0.95 10.86
C ARG A 295 5.01 -0.20 9.98
N ARG A 296 5.78 -0.43 8.93
CA ARG A 296 5.61 -1.47 7.91
C ARG A 296 6.92 -2.20 7.74
N ALA A 297 7.24 -3.00 8.76
CA ALA A 297 8.52 -3.65 8.89
C ALA A 297 8.71 -4.78 7.88
N LEU A 298 9.87 -4.81 7.23
CA LEU A 298 10.36 -5.92 6.41
C LEU A 298 11.36 -6.75 7.19
N ILE A 299 11.24 -8.07 7.04
CA ILE A 299 11.93 -9.06 7.87
C ILE A 299 12.41 -10.18 6.96
N CYS A 300 13.61 -10.71 7.25
CA CYS A 300 14.11 -11.93 6.65
C CYS A 300 14.61 -12.92 7.70
N LYS A 301 15.09 -14.07 7.27
CA LYS A 301 15.77 -15.04 8.13
C LYS A 301 17.06 -14.44 8.71
N GLY A 302 17.40 -14.78 9.96
CA GLY A 302 18.66 -14.36 10.59
C GLY A 302 19.90 -14.81 9.83
N SER A 303 19.83 -15.95 9.14
CA SER A 303 20.89 -16.44 8.23
C SER A 303 21.21 -15.51 7.06
N GLN A 304 20.32 -14.57 6.71
CA GLN A 304 20.53 -13.60 5.65
C GLN A 304 21.16 -12.29 6.15
N ALA A 305 21.34 -12.11 7.45
CA ALA A 305 21.79 -10.87 8.08
C ALA A 305 23.12 -10.33 7.49
N GLU A 306 24.08 -11.22 7.19
CA GLU A 306 25.37 -10.83 6.64
C GLU A 306 25.31 -10.29 5.20
N LYS A 307 24.22 -10.57 4.47
CA LYS A 307 24.01 -10.04 3.12
C LYS A 307 23.45 -8.62 3.12
N LEU A 308 22.86 -8.18 4.24
CA LEU A 308 22.16 -6.91 4.30
C LEU A 308 23.12 -5.73 4.26
N ASN A 309 22.83 -4.81 3.35
CA ASN A 309 23.52 -3.54 3.22
C ASN A 309 22.69 -2.42 3.87
N PHE A 310 23.12 -1.97 5.06
CA PHE A 310 22.52 -0.85 5.77
C PHE A 310 23.22 0.50 5.49
N SER A 311 24.14 0.53 4.53
CA SER A 311 24.71 1.81 4.08
C SER A 311 23.60 2.62 3.38
N GLU A 312 23.67 3.94 3.51
CA GLU A 312 22.70 4.84 2.86
C GLU A 312 23.06 5.10 1.39
N THR A 313 24.13 4.46 0.91
CA THR A 313 24.57 4.44 -0.49
C THR A 313 24.30 3.07 -1.07
N PHE A 314 23.39 3.01 -2.02
CA PHE A 314 23.09 1.76 -2.72
C PHE A 314 23.99 1.59 -3.95
N PRO A 315 24.37 0.34 -4.31
CA PRO A 315 25.12 0.06 -5.53
C PRO A 315 24.39 0.59 -6.77
N ASN A 316 25.15 1.19 -7.69
CA ASN A 316 24.57 1.78 -8.90
C ASN A 316 23.86 0.75 -9.80
N ASP A 317 24.40 -0.44 -9.90
CA ASP A 317 23.82 -1.55 -10.66
C ASP A 317 22.46 -1.99 -10.10
N ILE A 318 22.28 -1.93 -8.79
CA ILE A 318 20.98 -2.19 -8.16
C ILE A 318 19.98 -1.08 -8.51
N LEU A 319 20.36 0.19 -8.39
CA LEU A 319 19.48 1.31 -8.73
C LEU A 319 19.11 1.29 -10.23
N ASP A 320 20.05 1.01 -11.10
CA ASP A 320 19.87 0.96 -12.55
C ASP A 320 19.00 -0.23 -12.99
N SER A 321 18.87 -1.27 -12.16
CA SER A 321 18.07 -2.47 -12.46
C SER A 321 16.56 -2.29 -12.22
N PHE A 322 16.16 -1.25 -11.50
CA PHE A 322 14.75 -1.06 -11.17
C PHE A 322 13.94 -0.46 -12.31
N LEU A 323 12.71 -0.93 -12.41
CA LEU A 323 11.62 -0.27 -13.13
C LEU A 323 11.01 0.78 -12.22
N LEU A 324 10.93 1.99 -12.70
CA LEU A 324 10.57 3.18 -11.94
C LEU A 324 9.23 3.74 -12.44
N THR A 325 8.37 4.17 -11.51
CA THR A 325 7.20 4.98 -11.81
C THR A 325 7.20 6.20 -10.90
N PHE A 326 6.75 7.34 -11.40
CA PHE A 326 6.83 8.58 -10.65
C PHE A 326 5.46 9.22 -10.40
N LYS A 327 5.41 10.08 -9.37
CA LYS A 327 4.23 10.84 -8.94
C LYS A 327 4.54 12.34 -8.83
N TYR A 328 5.17 12.88 -9.86
CA TYR A 328 5.41 14.31 -9.94
C TYR A 328 4.34 14.97 -10.78
N THR A 329 3.87 16.14 -10.36
CA THR A 329 3.10 17.04 -11.23
C THR A 329 4.05 17.85 -12.12
N LYS A 330 3.53 18.45 -13.18
CA LYS A 330 4.32 19.30 -14.06
C LYS A 330 4.93 20.48 -13.30
N GLU A 331 4.14 21.10 -12.43
CA GLU A 331 4.57 22.23 -11.60
C GLU A 331 5.74 21.83 -10.68
N GLU A 332 5.69 20.64 -10.07
CA GLU A 332 6.79 20.15 -9.23
C GLU A 332 8.06 19.91 -10.05
N VAL A 333 7.96 19.35 -11.25
CA VAL A 333 9.11 19.13 -12.14
C VAL A 333 9.71 20.47 -12.60
N GLU A 334 8.89 21.47 -12.89
CA GLU A 334 9.35 22.80 -13.28
C GLU A 334 10.20 23.49 -12.18
N THR A 335 10.06 23.09 -10.92
CA THR A 335 10.87 23.60 -9.79
C THR A 335 12.22 22.93 -9.64
N LEU A 336 12.54 21.88 -10.41
CA LEU A 336 13.83 21.19 -10.33
C LEU A 336 14.96 22.12 -10.80
N ASN A 337 16.06 22.13 -10.02
CA ASN A 337 17.22 22.98 -10.30
C ASN A 337 18.17 22.38 -11.35
N GLU A 338 18.16 21.05 -11.50
CA GLU A 338 19.04 20.32 -12.42
C GLU A 338 18.39 20.27 -13.80
N GLU A 339 18.87 21.08 -14.73
CA GLU A 339 18.21 21.31 -16.03
C GLU A 339 18.10 20.03 -16.89
N ASN A 340 19.12 19.14 -16.86
CA ASN A 340 19.08 17.90 -17.63
C ASN A 340 18.04 16.92 -17.05
N VAL A 341 18.02 16.77 -15.72
CA VAL A 341 17.02 15.94 -15.01
C VAL A 341 15.61 16.50 -15.25
N LYS A 342 15.45 17.81 -15.14
CA LYS A 342 14.18 18.51 -15.40
C LYS A 342 13.65 18.22 -16.81
N ALA A 343 14.50 18.36 -17.83
CA ALA A 343 14.10 18.12 -19.22
C ALA A 343 13.68 16.64 -19.46
N ILE A 344 14.40 15.68 -18.85
CA ILE A 344 14.04 14.26 -18.88
C ILE A 344 12.68 14.04 -18.20
N MET A 345 12.48 14.61 -17.01
CA MET A 345 11.26 14.42 -16.24
C MET A 345 10.05 15.05 -16.91
N LEU A 346 10.20 16.20 -17.59
CA LEU A 346 9.12 16.80 -18.38
C LEU A 346 8.64 15.88 -19.50
N HIS A 347 9.54 15.11 -20.13
CA HIS A 347 9.14 14.10 -21.10
C HIS A 347 8.40 12.93 -20.46
N LEU A 348 8.93 12.41 -19.35
CA LEU A 348 8.35 11.23 -18.70
C LEU A 348 6.95 11.48 -18.12
N ILE A 349 6.60 12.73 -17.76
CA ILE A 349 5.24 13.05 -17.28
C ILE A 349 4.18 12.89 -18.40
N GLU A 350 4.55 12.93 -19.66
CA GLU A 350 3.61 12.73 -20.77
C GLU A 350 3.07 11.29 -20.83
N THR A 351 3.78 10.33 -20.21
CA THR A 351 3.38 8.91 -20.13
C THR A 351 3.38 8.40 -18.67
N PRO A 352 2.50 8.92 -17.80
CA PRO A 352 2.61 8.75 -16.35
C PRO A 352 2.44 7.32 -15.83
N ASN A 353 1.80 6.44 -16.61
CA ASN A 353 1.56 5.04 -16.23
C ASN A 353 2.65 4.09 -16.76
N LYS A 354 3.56 4.58 -17.61
CA LYS A 354 4.65 3.79 -18.16
C LYS A 354 5.83 3.81 -17.19
N SER A 355 6.35 2.62 -16.87
CA SER A 355 7.60 2.52 -16.14
C SER A 355 8.80 2.81 -17.06
N PHE A 356 9.89 3.22 -16.45
CA PHE A 356 11.16 3.49 -17.11
C PHE A 356 12.32 3.02 -16.23
N THR A 357 13.49 2.79 -16.83
CA THR A 357 14.75 2.61 -16.11
C THR A 357 15.58 3.88 -16.12
N ILE A 358 16.57 3.98 -15.25
CA ILE A 358 17.56 5.08 -15.32
C ILE A 358 18.24 5.11 -16.71
N GLN A 359 18.45 3.94 -17.31
CA GLN A 359 19.06 3.83 -18.64
C GLN A 359 18.12 4.34 -19.76
N ASP A 360 16.81 4.10 -19.67
CA ASP A 360 15.84 4.67 -20.63
C ASP A 360 15.83 6.20 -20.53
N ALA A 361 15.87 6.74 -19.31
CA ALA A 361 15.94 8.17 -19.08
C ALA A 361 17.23 8.80 -19.65
N LEU A 362 18.37 8.17 -19.43
CA LEU A 362 19.65 8.59 -19.99
C LEU A 362 19.66 8.53 -21.52
N LYS A 363 19.17 7.44 -22.10
CA LYS A 363 19.07 7.27 -23.55
C LYS A 363 18.21 8.36 -24.18
N TYR A 364 17.06 8.68 -23.59
CA TYR A 364 16.22 9.78 -24.06
C TYR A 364 17.00 11.12 -24.07
N TRP A 365 17.78 11.40 -23.01
CA TRP A 365 18.60 12.59 -22.92
C TRP A 365 19.67 12.64 -24.04
N GLU A 366 20.36 11.54 -24.30
CA GLU A 366 21.39 11.42 -25.34
C GLU A 366 20.83 11.64 -26.76
N GLU A 367 19.62 11.12 -27.01
CA GLU A 367 19.00 11.15 -28.35
C GLU A 367 18.26 12.45 -28.64
N ASN A 368 17.70 13.14 -27.62
CA ASN A 368 16.78 14.25 -27.83
C ASN A 368 17.25 15.59 -27.24
N ILE A 369 18.11 15.59 -26.24
CA ILE A 369 18.57 16.80 -25.54
C ILE A 369 20.03 17.09 -25.88
N ASN A 370 20.92 16.10 -25.77
CA ASN A 370 22.35 16.25 -26.03
C ASN A 370 22.76 15.70 -27.42
N THR A 371 22.17 16.21 -28.47
CA THR A 371 22.35 15.70 -29.84
C THR A 371 23.71 16.05 -30.48
N GLU A 372 24.37 17.13 -30.01
CA GLU A 372 25.57 17.69 -30.62
C GLU A 372 26.87 17.32 -29.86
N ASP A 373 26.81 17.12 -28.54
CA ASP A 373 27.99 16.91 -27.69
C ASP A 373 27.99 15.53 -27.07
N LYS A 374 28.63 14.56 -27.75
CA LYS A 374 28.80 13.16 -27.28
C LYS A 374 29.99 13.04 -26.31
N ASN A 375 30.13 13.98 -25.36
CA ASN A 375 31.18 13.93 -24.35
C ASN A 375 30.83 12.93 -23.24
N GLN A 376 31.64 11.89 -23.09
CA GLN A 376 31.48 10.84 -22.07
C GLN A 376 31.48 11.39 -20.63
N GLU A 377 32.23 12.45 -20.38
CA GLU A 377 32.28 13.10 -19.04
C GLU A 377 30.92 13.69 -18.69
N LYS A 378 30.28 14.39 -19.63
CA LYS A 378 28.94 14.94 -19.47
C LYS A 378 27.87 13.87 -19.31
N THR A 379 27.95 12.77 -20.07
CA THR A 379 27.06 11.60 -19.91
C THR A 379 27.17 11.01 -18.51
N ASN A 380 28.39 10.85 -17.99
CA ASN A 380 28.63 10.33 -16.65
C ASN A 380 28.10 11.28 -15.56
N GLU A 381 28.21 12.60 -15.75
CA GLU A 381 27.65 13.62 -14.86
C GLU A 381 26.13 13.53 -14.81
N VAL A 382 25.46 13.49 -15.97
CA VAL A 382 24.00 13.40 -16.04
C VAL A 382 23.51 12.09 -15.42
N LEU A 383 24.20 10.97 -15.66
CA LEU A 383 23.87 9.67 -15.05
C LEU A 383 23.98 9.73 -13.51
N ALA A 384 25.04 10.34 -13.00
CA ALA A 384 25.21 10.53 -11.54
C ALA A 384 24.08 11.38 -10.94
N ASN A 385 23.70 12.48 -11.62
CA ASN A 385 22.61 13.34 -11.20
C ASN A 385 21.25 12.63 -11.26
N LEU A 386 20.99 11.82 -12.29
CA LEU A 386 19.79 10.98 -12.39
C LEU A 386 19.70 9.98 -11.23
N ARG A 387 20.77 9.26 -10.92
CA ARG A 387 20.80 8.30 -9.81
C ARG A 387 20.52 8.99 -8.47
N LYS A 388 21.14 10.14 -8.23
CA LYS A 388 20.90 10.95 -7.02
C LYS A 388 19.45 11.43 -6.94
N PHE A 389 18.91 11.92 -8.05
CA PHE A 389 17.51 12.36 -8.14
C PHE A 389 16.55 11.20 -7.87
N VAL A 390 16.76 10.04 -8.52
CA VAL A 390 15.93 8.84 -8.35
C VAL A 390 15.95 8.39 -6.89
N LEU A 391 17.13 8.25 -6.27
CA LEU A 391 17.24 7.84 -4.87
C LEU A 391 16.51 8.80 -3.93
N ASN A 392 16.73 10.11 -4.07
CA ASN A 392 16.03 11.11 -3.26
C ASN A 392 14.50 11.04 -3.47
N SER A 393 14.06 10.78 -4.69
CA SER A 393 12.64 10.66 -5.03
C SER A 393 12.03 9.37 -4.48
N MET A 394 12.78 8.27 -4.43
CA MET A 394 12.37 7.01 -3.75
C MET A 394 12.20 7.24 -2.24
N ILE A 395 13.15 7.91 -1.60
CA ILE A 395 13.10 8.22 -0.16
C ILE A 395 11.87 9.10 0.17
N ASN A 396 11.54 10.06 -0.69
CA ASN A 396 10.38 10.94 -0.53
C ASN A 396 9.07 10.36 -1.10
N ALA A 397 9.06 9.08 -1.49
CA ALA A 397 7.91 8.38 -2.07
C ALA A 397 7.32 9.05 -3.34
N LYS A 398 8.12 9.84 -4.05
CA LYS A 398 7.78 10.45 -5.35
C LYS A 398 8.09 9.51 -6.52
N ILE A 399 9.01 8.58 -6.35
CA ILE A 399 9.29 7.48 -7.29
C ILE A 399 9.06 6.17 -6.55
N LYS A 400 8.34 5.26 -7.18
CA LYS A 400 8.21 3.86 -6.79
C LYS A 400 9.11 3.01 -7.68
N PHE A 401 9.59 1.90 -7.14
CA PHE A 401 10.55 1.03 -7.81
C PHE A 401 10.15 -0.44 -7.67
N TYR A 402 10.39 -1.21 -8.73
CA TYR A 402 10.02 -2.63 -8.85
C TYR A 402 11.12 -3.39 -9.57
N CYS A 403 11.24 -4.69 -9.34
CA CYS A 403 12.18 -5.55 -10.07
C CYS A 403 11.63 -5.99 -11.41
N SER A 404 10.31 -6.11 -11.50
CA SER A 404 9.59 -6.53 -12.70
C SER A 404 8.18 -5.97 -12.65
N GLU A 405 7.52 -5.88 -13.78
CA GLU A 405 6.11 -5.57 -13.87
C GLU A 405 5.42 -6.39 -14.96
N ASN A 406 4.10 -6.45 -14.89
CA ASN A 406 3.30 -6.97 -15.99
C ASN A 406 3.23 -5.89 -17.09
N GLU A 407 3.36 -6.32 -18.33
CA GLU A 407 3.25 -5.42 -19.48
C GLU A 407 1.89 -4.69 -19.44
N MET A 408 1.92 -3.37 -19.38
CA MET A 408 0.72 -2.56 -19.51
C MET A 408 0.52 -2.19 -20.97
N VAL A 409 -0.56 -2.71 -21.55
CA VAL A 409 -0.93 -2.43 -22.94
C VAL A 409 -1.78 -1.15 -22.94
N PRO A 410 -1.36 -0.08 -23.64
CA PRO A 410 -2.17 1.14 -23.78
C PRO A 410 -3.41 0.87 -24.64
N TYR A 411 -4.43 1.70 -24.47
CA TYR A 411 -5.60 1.65 -25.34
C TYR A 411 -5.23 2.06 -26.77
N GLU A 412 -5.53 1.20 -27.72
CA GLU A 412 -5.42 1.45 -29.15
C GLU A 412 -6.69 0.91 -29.82
N GLU A 413 -7.48 1.80 -30.45
CA GLU A 413 -8.73 1.38 -31.09
C GLU A 413 -8.49 0.29 -32.15
N ASN A 414 -9.41 -0.65 -32.27
CA ASN A 414 -9.34 -1.83 -33.13
C ASN A 414 -8.17 -2.82 -32.86
N GLN A 415 -7.33 -2.58 -31.87
CA GLN A 415 -6.16 -3.42 -31.60
C GLN A 415 -6.24 -4.13 -30.26
N VAL A 416 -6.95 -3.52 -29.28
CA VAL A 416 -6.99 -4.04 -27.91
C VAL A 416 -8.40 -4.43 -27.49
N TYR A 417 -8.46 -5.31 -26.50
CA TYR A 417 -9.70 -5.74 -25.86
C TYR A 417 -9.50 -5.93 -24.36
N VAL A 418 -10.60 -5.98 -23.59
CA VAL A 418 -10.57 -6.28 -22.15
C VAL A 418 -10.83 -7.79 -21.95
N PRO A 419 -9.86 -8.58 -21.49
CA PRO A 419 -10.01 -10.01 -21.22
C PRO A 419 -11.15 -10.32 -20.23
N GLU A 420 -11.78 -11.47 -20.37
CA GLU A 420 -12.93 -11.90 -19.58
C GLU A 420 -12.65 -11.87 -18.07
N ILE A 421 -11.46 -12.30 -17.65
CA ILE A 421 -11.09 -12.36 -16.23
C ILE A 421 -11.13 -10.98 -15.58
N PHE A 422 -10.66 -9.92 -16.26
CA PHE A 422 -10.70 -8.54 -15.76
C PHE A 422 -12.14 -8.00 -15.75
N ARG A 423 -12.96 -8.33 -16.76
CA ARG A 423 -14.39 -7.98 -16.79
C ARG A 423 -15.16 -8.66 -15.65
N ASN A 424 -14.87 -9.92 -15.37
CA ASN A 424 -15.45 -10.65 -14.24
C ASN A 424 -15.05 -10.03 -12.90
N TYR A 425 -13.79 -9.60 -12.76
CA TYR A 425 -13.31 -8.98 -11.54
C TYR A 425 -14.06 -7.67 -11.22
N ILE A 426 -14.09 -6.71 -12.17
CA ILE A 426 -14.81 -5.44 -11.93
C ILE A 426 -16.30 -5.64 -11.78
N ARG A 427 -16.92 -6.54 -12.58
CA ARG A 427 -18.34 -6.86 -12.46
C ARG A 427 -18.66 -7.44 -11.07
N THR A 428 -17.85 -8.37 -10.59
CA THR A 428 -18.07 -8.99 -9.27
C THR A 428 -17.97 -7.98 -8.14
N LEU A 429 -17.01 -7.04 -8.22
CA LEU A 429 -16.81 -6.06 -7.14
C LEU A 429 -17.78 -4.88 -7.22
N ILE A 430 -18.13 -4.41 -8.41
CA ILE A 430 -18.95 -3.20 -8.60
C ILE A 430 -20.44 -3.52 -8.64
N VAL A 431 -20.84 -4.53 -9.43
CA VAL A 431 -22.26 -4.90 -9.63
C VAL A 431 -22.72 -5.96 -8.64
N GLY A 432 -21.82 -6.86 -8.26
CA GLY A 432 -22.11 -8.04 -7.42
C GLY A 432 -22.07 -7.80 -5.92
N GLU A 433 -22.14 -6.55 -5.44
CA GLU A 433 -22.06 -6.18 -4.02
C GLU A 433 -20.75 -6.58 -3.32
N GLY A 434 -19.64 -6.75 -4.04
CA GLY A 434 -18.24 -6.83 -3.60
C GLY A 434 -17.86 -7.54 -2.30
N ALA A 435 -18.81 -8.21 -1.65
CA ALA A 435 -18.67 -9.00 -0.41
C ALA A 435 -17.86 -8.32 0.73
N GLY A 436 -17.80 -6.99 0.77
CA GLY A 436 -16.97 -6.25 1.74
C GLY A 436 -15.58 -5.89 1.24
N ILE A 437 -15.27 -6.14 -0.03
CA ILE A 437 -14.07 -5.65 -0.71
C ILE A 437 -14.39 -4.27 -1.28
N ILE A 438 -13.58 -3.27 -0.95
CA ILE A 438 -13.72 -1.90 -1.43
C ILE A 438 -12.50 -1.51 -2.25
N GLY A 439 -12.77 -0.92 -3.43
CA GLY A 439 -11.70 -0.53 -4.36
C GLY A 439 -11.13 -1.69 -5.17
N ILE A 440 -10.51 -1.34 -6.27
CA ILE A 440 -9.93 -2.27 -7.24
C ILE A 440 -8.44 -1.98 -7.32
N GLY A 441 -7.60 -3.01 -7.15
CA GLY A 441 -6.15 -2.89 -7.25
C GLY A 441 -5.65 -3.16 -8.67
N ASN A 442 -4.63 -2.40 -9.09
CA ASN A 442 -3.85 -2.73 -10.28
C ASN A 442 -2.73 -3.77 -9.95
N SER A 443 -1.89 -4.10 -10.92
CA SER A 443 -0.77 -5.04 -10.77
C SER A 443 0.22 -4.67 -9.64
N ARG A 444 0.27 -3.40 -9.25
CA ARG A 444 1.10 -2.87 -8.17
C ARG A 444 0.34 -2.71 -6.85
N ASN A 445 -0.87 -3.26 -6.77
CA ASN A 445 -1.80 -3.09 -5.65
C ASN A 445 -2.14 -1.62 -5.34
N GLU A 446 -2.03 -0.72 -6.32
CA GLU A 446 -2.52 0.64 -6.22
C GLU A 446 -4.03 0.64 -6.46
N ILE A 447 -4.74 1.32 -5.58
CA ILE A 447 -6.20 1.27 -5.52
C ILE A 447 -6.87 2.34 -6.39
N ILE A 448 -7.96 1.98 -7.06
CA ILE A 448 -8.95 2.89 -7.62
C ILE A 448 -10.30 2.67 -6.93
N ASN A 449 -10.94 3.76 -6.50
CA ASN A 449 -12.17 3.73 -5.70
C ASN A 449 -13.39 4.31 -6.44
N ASP A 450 -13.22 4.90 -7.62
CA ASP A 450 -14.25 5.61 -8.37
C ASP A 450 -14.76 4.85 -9.60
N MET A 451 -14.50 3.53 -9.65
CA MET A 451 -15.12 2.64 -10.64
C MET A 451 -16.61 2.48 -10.34
N ASN A 452 -17.41 2.43 -11.40
CA ASN A 452 -18.87 2.30 -11.29
C ASN A 452 -19.46 1.38 -12.39
N ASN A 453 -20.79 1.21 -12.41
CA ASN A 453 -21.47 0.33 -13.34
C ASN A 453 -21.24 0.70 -14.83
N VAL A 454 -21.00 1.99 -15.15
CA VAL A 454 -20.73 2.41 -16.53
C VAL A 454 -19.35 1.94 -16.98
N ASP A 455 -18.36 1.93 -16.10
CA ASP A 455 -17.03 1.39 -16.39
C ASP A 455 -17.08 -0.11 -16.69
N VAL A 456 -17.96 -0.86 -16.00
CA VAL A 456 -18.21 -2.28 -16.29
C VAL A 456 -18.82 -2.45 -17.68
N ILE A 457 -19.78 -1.60 -18.07
CA ILE A 457 -20.39 -1.61 -19.40
C ILE A 457 -19.33 -1.29 -20.48
N VAL A 458 -18.45 -0.29 -20.26
CA VAL A 458 -17.37 0.01 -21.20
C VAL A 458 -16.42 -1.17 -21.37
N ALA A 459 -16.04 -1.83 -20.27
CA ALA A 459 -15.20 -3.02 -20.34
C ALA A 459 -15.88 -4.17 -21.11
N ASP A 460 -17.20 -4.35 -20.98
CA ASP A 460 -17.97 -5.35 -21.74
C ASP A 460 -18.08 -4.99 -23.22
N ILE A 461 -18.29 -3.72 -23.55
CA ILE A 461 -18.28 -3.24 -24.93
C ILE A 461 -16.93 -3.55 -25.59
N LEU A 462 -15.83 -3.37 -24.87
CA LEU A 462 -14.47 -3.65 -25.31
C LEU A 462 -14.04 -5.11 -25.09
N SER A 463 -14.98 -6.06 -25.00
CA SER A 463 -14.67 -7.50 -24.94
C SER A 463 -13.97 -8.03 -26.18
N GLU A 464 -14.02 -7.28 -27.25
CA GLU A 464 -13.31 -7.46 -28.52
C GLU A 464 -12.87 -6.10 -29.07
N PRO A 465 -11.86 -6.05 -29.96
CA PRO A 465 -11.40 -4.79 -30.54
C PRO A 465 -12.52 -4.07 -31.31
N LYS A 466 -12.65 -2.77 -31.06
CA LYS A 466 -13.63 -1.86 -31.71
C LYS A 466 -13.00 -0.51 -32.00
N THR A 467 -13.58 0.21 -32.96
CA THR A 467 -13.29 1.64 -33.10
C THR A 467 -13.89 2.42 -31.93
N GLU A 468 -13.33 3.59 -31.64
CA GLU A 468 -13.87 4.49 -30.63
C GLU A 468 -15.32 4.88 -30.95
N GLU A 469 -15.62 5.16 -32.24
CA GLU A 469 -16.96 5.52 -32.72
C GLU A 469 -17.98 4.39 -32.43
N GLU A 470 -17.62 3.13 -32.72
CA GLU A 470 -18.48 1.98 -32.44
C GLU A 470 -18.73 1.80 -30.94
N ALA A 471 -17.67 1.92 -30.14
CA ALA A 471 -17.78 1.79 -28.68
C ALA A 471 -18.65 2.89 -28.06
N ILE A 472 -18.46 4.16 -28.46
CA ILE A 472 -19.26 5.29 -28.00
C ILE A 472 -20.72 5.17 -28.46
N LYS A 473 -20.97 4.72 -29.69
CA LYS A 473 -22.32 4.47 -30.18
C LYS A 473 -23.03 3.38 -29.39
N GLU A 474 -22.31 2.35 -28.98
CA GLU A 474 -22.86 1.30 -28.13
C GLU A 474 -23.13 1.81 -26.70
N LEU A 475 -22.21 2.55 -26.13
CA LEU A 475 -22.33 3.16 -24.81
C LEU A 475 -23.48 4.18 -24.74
N SER A 476 -23.77 4.90 -25.84
CA SER A 476 -24.84 5.90 -25.90
C SER A 476 -26.27 5.33 -25.72
N LYS A 477 -26.41 4.00 -25.73
CA LYS A 477 -27.67 3.33 -25.36
C LYS A 477 -27.90 3.31 -23.84
N THR A 478 -26.91 3.70 -23.06
CA THR A 478 -26.95 3.72 -21.59
C THR A 478 -27.10 5.17 -21.11
N ASN A 479 -27.99 5.39 -20.13
CA ASN A 479 -28.09 6.67 -19.46
C ASN A 479 -26.95 6.79 -18.45
N ILE A 480 -26.12 7.83 -18.60
CA ILE A 480 -24.96 8.06 -17.77
C ILE A 480 -25.20 9.31 -16.91
N TYR A 481 -25.02 9.17 -15.58
CA TYR A 481 -25.15 10.26 -14.63
C TYR A 481 -23.86 10.44 -13.83
N ARG A 482 -23.43 11.70 -13.65
CA ARG A 482 -22.37 12.09 -12.74
C ARG A 482 -22.98 12.73 -11.50
N THR A 483 -22.64 12.23 -10.32
CA THR A 483 -23.04 12.86 -9.07
C THR A 483 -22.17 14.08 -8.81
N MET A 484 -22.79 15.24 -8.65
CA MET A 484 -22.14 16.50 -8.32
C MET A 484 -21.87 16.58 -6.80
N GLN A 485 -21.06 17.58 -6.38
CA GLN A 485 -20.70 17.75 -4.95
C GLN A 485 -21.90 18.03 -4.02
N ASP A 486 -22.99 18.57 -4.57
CA ASP A 486 -24.27 18.80 -3.87
C ASP A 486 -25.18 17.56 -3.82
N GLY A 487 -24.74 16.44 -4.43
CA GLY A 487 -25.49 15.19 -4.49
C GLY A 487 -26.47 15.07 -5.67
N GLU A 488 -26.60 16.09 -6.52
CA GLU A 488 -27.44 16.02 -7.73
C GLU A 488 -26.76 15.20 -8.82
N GLY A 489 -27.55 14.40 -9.54
CA GLY A 489 -27.09 13.64 -10.70
C GLY A 489 -27.23 14.47 -11.99
N VAL A 490 -26.12 14.79 -12.64
CA VAL A 490 -26.13 15.43 -13.96
C VAL A 490 -25.92 14.38 -15.04
N GLN A 491 -26.81 14.36 -16.03
CA GLN A 491 -26.66 13.46 -17.18
C GLN A 491 -25.50 13.95 -18.06
N ILE A 492 -24.60 13.05 -18.42
CA ILE A 492 -23.48 13.30 -19.33
C ILE A 492 -23.54 12.38 -20.54
N THR A 493 -22.85 12.76 -21.60
CA THR A 493 -22.84 11.99 -22.85
C THR A 493 -21.84 10.83 -22.82
N ALA A 494 -22.03 9.83 -23.68
CA ALA A 494 -21.07 8.76 -23.87
C ALA A 494 -19.70 9.29 -24.36
N ASN A 495 -19.68 10.33 -25.19
CA ASN A 495 -18.46 10.98 -25.66
C ASN A 495 -17.63 11.59 -24.50
N GLU A 496 -18.30 12.13 -23.49
CA GLU A 496 -17.63 12.70 -22.31
C GLU A 496 -17.10 11.62 -21.35
N TYR A 497 -17.87 10.54 -21.19
CA TYR A 497 -17.53 9.50 -20.20
C TYR A 497 -16.51 8.47 -20.71
N PHE A 498 -16.58 8.08 -21.98
CA PHE A 498 -15.74 7.03 -22.55
C PHE A 498 -14.24 7.26 -22.32
N PRO A 499 -13.66 8.45 -22.58
CA PRO A 499 -12.24 8.70 -22.31
C PRO A 499 -11.86 8.59 -20.82
N GLU A 500 -12.79 8.90 -19.90
CA GLU A 500 -12.56 8.75 -18.44
C GLU A 500 -12.48 7.28 -18.07
N SER A 501 -13.39 6.45 -18.60
CA SER A 501 -13.39 5.01 -18.37
C SER A 501 -12.14 4.33 -18.95
N ILE A 502 -11.72 4.74 -20.16
CA ILE A 502 -10.47 4.24 -20.77
C ILE A 502 -9.27 4.50 -19.86
N LYS A 503 -9.13 5.71 -19.32
CA LYS A 503 -8.03 6.04 -18.38
C LYS A 503 -8.03 5.14 -17.14
N LYS A 504 -9.20 4.81 -16.60
CA LYS A 504 -9.34 3.90 -15.47
C LYS A 504 -8.91 2.46 -15.84
N LEU A 505 -9.35 1.96 -17.00
CA LEU A 505 -8.98 0.63 -17.49
C LEU A 505 -7.49 0.54 -17.83
N GLU A 506 -6.88 1.60 -18.37
CA GLU A 506 -5.42 1.71 -18.57
C GLU A 506 -4.66 1.71 -17.23
N PHE A 507 -5.10 2.50 -16.26
CA PHE A 507 -4.49 2.51 -14.93
C PHE A 507 -4.51 1.12 -14.30
N LEU A 508 -5.56 0.37 -14.53
CA LEU A 508 -5.70 -1.01 -14.07
C LEU A 508 -4.88 -1.99 -14.93
N GLY A 509 -4.45 -1.63 -16.14
CA GLY A 509 -3.73 -2.53 -17.05
C GLY A 509 -4.62 -3.62 -17.64
N TYR A 510 -5.88 -3.29 -17.97
CA TYR A 510 -6.88 -4.27 -18.39
C TYR A 510 -6.91 -4.56 -19.88
N PHE A 511 -6.11 -3.87 -20.67
CA PHE A 511 -6.05 -4.11 -22.11
C PHE A 511 -5.08 -5.23 -22.47
N ALA A 512 -5.47 -6.04 -23.45
CA ALA A 512 -4.63 -7.04 -24.10
C ALA A 512 -4.70 -6.86 -25.63
N LYS A 513 -3.62 -7.17 -26.33
CA LYS A 513 -3.61 -7.21 -27.79
C LYS A 513 -4.26 -8.50 -28.28
N LYS A 514 -4.96 -8.43 -29.42
CA LYS A 514 -5.58 -9.59 -30.06
C LYS A 514 -4.54 -10.45 -30.76
#